data_479d675b75d8593b93e6632f12e28b9b
#
_entry.id   479d675b75d8593b93e6632f12e28b9b
#
_cell.length_a   1.000
_cell.length_b   1.000
_cell.length_c   1.000
_cell.angle_alpha   90.00
_cell.angle_beta   90.00
_cell.angle_gamma   90.00
#
_symmetry.space_group_name_H-M   'P 1'
#
loop_
_entity.id
_entity.type
_entity.pdbx_description
1 polymer ?
#
loop_
_entity_poly.entity_id
_entity_poly.type
_entity_poly.pdbx_seq_one_letter_code
_entity_poly.pdbx_strand_id
1 'polypeptide(L)' 'MKTLLSLNSNFYPYNGNFIPQSGDNIFLDYTIEDTKFFVVKFRTIDLANNQIIISIEKI' A
#
# COMPACT_ATOMS: atom_id res chain seq x y z
N MET A 1 -10.18 -10.93 2.82
CA MET A 1 -8.73 -10.74 2.82
C MET A 1 -8.43 -9.29 3.12
N LYS A 2 -7.51 -9.03 4.04
CA LYS A 2 -7.15 -7.70 4.47
C LYS A 2 -6.06 -7.13 3.56
N THR A 3 -6.11 -5.82 3.28
CA THR A 3 -5.08 -5.17 2.47
C THR A 3 -4.42 -4.07 3.30
N LEU A 4 -3.09 -4.05 3.29
CA LEU A 4 -2.28 -3.09 4.01
C LEU A 4 -1.29 -2.42 3.07
N LEU A 5 -0.96 -1.16 3.37
CA LEU A 5 0.17 -0.47 2.76
C LEU A 5 1.38 -0.63 3.67
N SER A 6 2.55 -0.76 3.08
CA SER A 6 3.81 -0.84 3.82
C SER A 6 4.75 0.26 3.34
N LEU A 7 5.25 1.06 4.28
CA LEU A 7 6.22 2.12 4.01
C LEU A 7 7.18 2.21 5.18
N ASN A 8 8.48 2.06 4.92
CA ASN A 8 9.52 2.20 5.94
C ASN A 8 9.27 1.31 7.18
N SER A 9 8.87 0.06 6.94
CA SER A 9 8.60 -0.93 7.99
C SER A 9 7.35 -0.66 8.84
N ASN A 10 6.54 0.32 8.45
CA ASN A 10 5.26 0.59 9.09
C ASN A 10 4.13 0.15 8.18
N PHE A 11 3.01 -0.24 8.80
CA PHE A 11 1.84 -0.69 8.05
C PHE A 11 0.69 0.29 8.25
N TYR A 12 -0.06 0.51 7.18
CA TYR A 12 -1.18 1.46 7.16
C TYR A 12 -2.39 0.80 6.51
N PRO A 13 -3.59 1.17 6.92
CA PRO A 13 -4.80 0.59 6.33
C PRO A 13 -4.97 1.03 4.88
N TYR A 14 -5.50 0.13 4.05
CA TYR A 14 -5.86 0.45 2.68
C TYR A 14 -7.33 0.07 2.45
N ASN A 15 -8.15 1.05 2.12
CA ASN A 15 -9.60 0.88 1.95
C ASN A 15 -10.06 1.04 0.51
N GLY A 16 -9.13 1.03 -0.45
CA GLY A 16 -9.48 1.15 -1.86
C GLY A 16 -10.20 -0.08 -2.39
N ASN A 17 -10.97 0.13 -3.46
CA ASN A 17 -11.71 -0.95 -4.12
C ASN A 17 -10.84 -1.75 -5.08
N PHE A 18 -9.65 -1.27 -5.37
CA PHE A 18 -8.71 -1.88 -6.30
C PHE A 18 -7.47 -2.32 -5.58
N ILE A 19 -6.85 -3.39 -6.07
CA ILE A 19 -5.53 -3.78 -5.60
C ILE A 19 -4.52 -3.22 -6.61
N PRO A 20 -3.77 -2.18 -6.26
CA PRO A 20 -2.81 -1.59 -7.20
C PRO A 20 -1.67 -2.54 -7.50
N GLN A 21 -1.08 -2.37 -8.66
CA GLN A 21 0.02 -3.21 -9.13
C GLN A 21 1.33 -2.43 -9.12
N SER A 22 2.43 -3.16 -9.23
CA SER A 22 3.76 -2.56 -9.32
C SER A 22 3.79 -1.50 -10.43
N GLY A 23 4.29 -0.32 -10.09
CA GLY A 23 4.39 0.80 -11.02
C GLY A 23 3.21 1.76 -10.98
N ASP A 24 2.09 1.37 -10.38
CA ASP A 24 0.95 2.27 -10.28
C ASP A 24 1.25 3.42 -9.33
N ASN A 25 0.74 4.60 -9.67
CA ASN A 25 0.73 5.73 -8.76
C ASN A 25 -0.58 5.71 -7.99
N ILE A 26 -0.53 5.95 -6.69
CA ILE A 26 -1.72 6.02 -5.86
C ILE A 26 -1.79 7.36 -5.15
N PHE A 27 -3.02 7.82 -4.97
CA PHE A 27 -3.32 9.05 -4.25
C PHE A 27 -4.26 8.69 -3.11
N LEU A 28 -3.79 8.83 -1.88
CA LEU A 28 -4.55 8.44 -0.71
C LEU A 28 -5.45 9.57 -0.24
N ASP A 29 -6.49 9.23 0.50
CA ASP A 29 -7.37 10.19 1.14
C ASP A 29 -6.88 10.62 2.53
N TYR A 30 -5.71 10.15 2.92
CA TYR A 30 -5.06 10.55 4.17
C TYR A 30 -3.55 10.66 3.95
N THR A 31 -2.87 11.32 4.87
CA THR A 31 -1.45 11.63 4.75
C THR A 31 -0.59 10.59 5.48
N ILE A 32 0.46 10.13 4.82
CA ILE A 32 1.51 9.31 5.43
C ILE A 32 2.83 10.04 5.20
N GLU A 33 3.56 10.34 6.27
CA GLU A 33 4.85 11.04 6.19
C GLU A 33 4.76 12.31 5.32
N ASP A 34 3.75 13.12 5.59
CA ASP A 34 3.53 14.42 4.96
C ASP A 34 3.14 14.40 3.49
N THR A 35 2.79 13.26 2.94
CA THR A 35 2.35 13.18 1.55
C THR A 35 1.17 12.22 1.39
N LYS A 36 0.44 12.41 0.31
CA LYS A 36 -0.66 11.52 -0.11
C LYS A 36 -0.34 10.79 -1.40
N PHE A 37 0.81 11.09 -2.02
CA PHE A 37 1.17 10.57 -3.33
C PHE A 37 2.26 9.53 -3.20
N PHE A 38 2.02 8.35 -3.75
CA PHE A 38 2.95 7.24 -3.65
C PHE A 38 2.99 6.44 -4.95
N VAL A 39 4.05 5.69 -5.14
CA VAL A 39 4.15 4.71 -6.22
C VAL A 39 4.22 3.33 -5.57
N VAL A 40 3.56 2.37 -6.20
CA VAL A 40 3.58 0.97 -5.75
C VAL A 40 4.85 0.31 -6.27
N LYS A 41 5.64 -0.25 -5.36
CA LYS A 41 6.88 -0.95 -5.71
C LYS A 41 6.59 -2.41 -6.02
N PHE A 42 5.92 -3.09 -5.11
CA PHE A 42 5.52 -4.49 -5.30
C PHE A 42 4.43 -4.81 -4.30
N ARG A 43 3.81 -5.96 -4.47
CA ARG A 43 2.82 -6.45 -3.52
C ARG A 43 3.17 -7.87 -3.11
N THR A 44 2.82 -8.20 -1.87
CA THR A 44 3.05 -9.51 -1.30
C THR A 44 1.72 -10.12 -0.93
N ILE A 45 1.48 -11.34 -1.39
CA ILE A 45 0.30 -12.11 -1.00
C ILE A 45 0.71 -12.95 0.20
N ASP A 46 0.21 -12.57 1.37
CA ASP A 46 0.55 -13.24 2.64
C ASP A 46 -0.58 -14.19 3.01
N LEU A 47 -0.47 -15.42 2.58
CA LEU A 47 -1.50 -16.44 2.83
C LEU A 47 -1.55 -16.86 4.29
N ALA A 48 -0.42 -16.80 5.00
CA ALA A 48 -0.38 -17.20 6.40
C ALA A 48 -1.28 -16.30 7.26
N ASN A 49 -1.38 -15.02 6.93
CA ASN A 49 -2.18 -14.05 7.67
C ASN A 49 -3.40 -13.56 6.89
N ASN A 50 -3.68 -14.18 5.76
CA ASN A 50 -4.82 -13.84 4.92
C ASN A 50 -4.88 -12.35 4.57
N GLN A 51 -3.77 -11.84 4.04
CA GLN A 51 -3.65 -10.41 3.72
C GLN A 51 -2.79 -10.17 2.48
N ILE A 52 -2.96 -8.98 1.92
CA ILE A 52 -2.11 -8.48 0.83
C ILE A 52 -1.38 -7.26 1.36
N ILE A 53 -0.07 -7.24 1.19
CA ILE A 53 0.76 -6.11 1.60
C ILE A 53 1.26 -5.40 0.35
N ILE A 54 0.94 -4.11 0.23
CA ILE A 54 1.33 -3.29 -0.90
C ILE A 54 2.48 -2.39 -0.44
N SER A 55 3.67 -2.66 -0.95
CA SER A 55 4.85 -1.87 -0.61
C SER A 55 4.87 -0.62 -1.47
N ILE A 56 4.94 0.53 -0.82
CA ILE A 56 4.85 1.83 -1.47
C ILE A 56 6.08 2.67 -1.17
N GLU A 57 6.26 3.70 -1.98
CA GLU A 57 7.37 4.63 -1.86
C GLU A 57 6.85 6.02 -2.20
N LYS A 58 7.41 7.05 -1.58
CA LYS A 58 7.06 8.44 -1.91
C LYS A 58 7.48 8.75 -3.34
N ILE A 59 6.66 9.51 -4.02
CA ILE A 59 6.97 10.03 -5.34
C ILE A 59 7.95 11.19 -5.24
#